data_2bf3128556ba803c16f076ac59bdf66d
#
_entry.id   2bf3128556ba803c16f076ac59bdf66d
#
_cell.length_a   1.000
_cell.length_b   1.000
_cell.length_c   1.000
_cell.angle_alpha   90.00
_cell.angle_beta   90.00
_cell.angle_gamma   90.00
#
_symmetry.space_group_name_H-M   'P 1'
#
loop_
_entity.id
_entity.type
_entity.pdbx_description
1 polymer ?
#
loop_
_entity_poly.entity_id
_entity_poly.type
_entity_poly.pdbx_seq_one_letter_code
_entity_poly.pdbx_strand_id
1 'polypeptide(L)'
;MPEPLNLDVDMRPWSITNRLGALIKGIVCINMIHISPWSCTRSLFEESKKYLDQSNFLMLYGPFLRREKQTSESNLNFDQSLKIQNPLWGLRNLEDVNVIASENGFNLDNVIDMPANNLSVIYRIK
;
A
#
# COMPACT_ATOMS: atom_id res chain seq x y z
N MET A 1 19.76 12.45 -8.11
CA MET A 1 18.75 11.74 -7.29
C MET A 1 19.31 11.56 -5.89
N PRO A 2 18.54 11.88 -4.85
CA PRO A 2 19.02 11.65 -3.48
C PRO A 2 19.26 10.16 -3.23
N GLU A 3 20.15 9.87 -2.29
CA GLU A 3 20.41 8.49 -1.90
C GLU A 3 19.20 7.86 -1.21
N PRO A 4 18.99 6.55 -1.37
CA PRO A 4 17.92 5.86 -0.65
C PRO A 4 18.08 6.02 0.87
N LEU A 5 16.97 6.24 1.55
CA LEU A 5 16.91 6.29 3.01
C LEU A 5 16.59 4.90 3.55
N ASN A 6 17.19 4.56 4.68
CA ASN A 6 16.80 3.36 5.42
C ASN A 6 15.53 3.69 6.22
N LEU A 7 14.38 3.20 5.73
CA LEU A 7 13.08 3.53 6.31
C LEU A 7 12.29 2.23 6.58
N ASP A 8 11.94 2.02 7.85
CA ASP A 8 11.00 1.00 8.24
C ASP A 8 9.61 1.64 8.35
N VAL A 9 8.65 1.14 7.55
CA VAL A 9 7.29 1.71 7.49
C VAL A 9 6.60 1.71 8.85
N ASP A 10 6.87 0.70 9.69
CA ASP A 10 6.28 0.58 11.02
C ASP A 10 7.00 1.37 12.12
N MET A 11 8.18 1.91 11.83
CA MET A 11 8.91 2.77 12.75
C MET A 11 8.45 4.21 12.59
N ARG A 12 7.51 4.63 13.42
CA ARG A 12 6.89 5.97 13.32
C ARG A 12 7.36 6.91 14.40
N PRO A 13 7.51 8.21 14.09
CA PRO A 13 7.36 8.84 12.77
C PRO A 13 8.52 8.47 11.83
N TRP A 14 8.26 8.52 10.51
CA TRP A 14 9.30 8.27 9.54
C TRP A 14 10.42 9.31 9.64
N SER A 15 11.67 8.85 9.48
CA SER A 15 12.85 9.72 9.56
C SER A 15 13.06 10.47 8.24
N ILE A 16 12.07 11.27 7.83
CA ILE A 16 12.13 12.10 6.63
C ILE A 16 12.26 13.55 7.08
N THR A 17 13.29 14.25 6.60
CA THR A 17 13.48 15.66 6.94
C THR A 17 12.31 16.50 6.41
N ASN A 18 11.98 17.60 7.09
CA ASN A 18 10.92 18.50 6.67
C ASN A 18 11.13 19.02 5.24
N ARG A 19 12.40 19.31 4.87
CA ARG A 19 12.74 19.77 3.53
C ARG A 19 12.45 18.71 2.48
N LEU A 20 12.85 17.46 2.72
CA LEU A 20 12.59 16.37 1.80
C LEU A 20 11.11 16.06 1.72
N GLY A 21 10.40 16.03 2.89
CA GLY A 21 8.96 15.79 2.94
C GLY A 21 8.16 16.79 2.13
N ALA A 22 8.56 18.08 2.14
CA ALA A 22 7.90 19.14 1.37
C ALA A 22 8.04 18.94 -0.15
N LEU A 23 9.01 18.13 -0.61
CA LEU A 23 9.25 17.86 -2.02
C LEU A 23 8.53 16.60 -2.53
N ILE A 24 7.90 15.83 -1.65
CA ILE A 24 7.24 14.58 -2.03
C ILE A 24 5.94 14.90 -2.78
N LYS A 25 5.84 14.37 -4.00
CA LYS A 25 4.67 14.55 -4.87
C LYS A 25 3.85 13.28 -5.04
N GLY A 26 4.42 12.15 -4.68
CA GLY A 26 3.76 10.87 -4.73
C GLY A 26 4.52 9.83 -3.94
N ILE A 27 3.80 8.83 -3.48
CA ILE A 27 4.37 7.67 -2.79
C ILE A 27 3.93 6.45 -3.55
N VAL A 28 4.88 5.57 -3.88
CA VAL A 28 4.63 4.32 -4.58
C VAL A 28 5.11 3.17 -3.71
N CYS A 29 4.23 2.22 -3.46
CA CYS A 29 4.52 1.05 -2.65
C CYS A 29 4.26 -0.20 -3.49
N ILE A 30 5.31 -0.93 -3.82
CA ILE A 30 5.27 -2.06 -4.74
C ILE A 30 5.53 -3.36 -3.96
N ASN A 31 4.59 -4.30 -4.03
CA ASN A 31 4.75 -5.65 -3.47
C ASN A 31 5.16 -5.67 -1.99
N MET A 32 4.63 -4.76 -1.17
CA MET A 32 4.99 -4.68 0.25
C MET A 32 3.87 -5.16 1.17
N ILE A 33 2.62 -4.73 0.96
CA ILE A 33 1.56 -4.91 1.96
C ILE A 33 1.16 -6.37 2.19
N HIS A 34 1.41 -7.25 1.22
CA HIS A 34 1.14 -8.69 1.34
C HIS A 34 2.34 -9.46 1.89
N ILE A 35 3.52 -8.85 1.94
CA ILE A 35 4.77 -9.43 2.48
C ILE A 35 5.20 -8.64 3.72
N SER A 36 4.25 -8.28 4.55
CA SER A 36 4.47 -7.55 5.79
C SER A 36 3.24 -7.71 6.69
N PRO A 37 3.36 -7.47 8.00
CA PRO A 37 2.20 -7.46 8.89
C PRO A 37 1.19 -6.39 8.47
N TRP A 38 -0.08 -6.61 8.82
CA TRP A 38 -1.16 -5.66 8.53
C TRP A 38 -0.91 -4.27 9.12
N SER A 39 -0.19 -4.21 10.24
CA SER A 39 0.23 -2.93 10.84
C SER A 39 1.01 -2.04 9.87
N CYS A 40 1.79 -2.64 8.96
CA CYS A 40 2.55 -1.89 7.95
C CYS A 40 1.62 -1.17 6.97
N THR A 41 0.48 -1.78 6.60
CA THR A 41 -0.53 -1.11 5.77
C THR A 41 -1.12 0.10 6.49
N ARG A 42 -1.45 -0.04 7.77
CA ARG A 42 -1.95 1.07 8.58
C ARG A 42 -0.92 2.19 8.67
N SER A 43 0.33 1.85 9.00
CA SER A 43 1.42 2.82 9.10
C SER A 43 1.66 3.54 7.79
N LEU A 44 1.59 2.83 6.66
CA LEU A 44 1.76 3.42 5.34
C LEU A 44 0.76 4.57 5.11
N PHE A 45 -0.53 4.34 5.38
CA PHE A 45 -1.55 5.38 5.18
C PHE A 45 -1.45 6.49 6.21
N GLU A 46 -1.24 6.15 7.48
CA GLU A 46 -1.16 7.14 8.55
C GLU A 46 0.03 8.08 8.39
N GLU A 47 1.18 7.56 7.93
CA GLU A 47 2.36 8.39 7.69
C GLU A 47 2.31 9.12 6.35
N SER A 48 1.82 8.46 5.30
CA SER A 48 1.72 9.08 3.97
C SER A 48 0.88 10.36 3.97
N LYS A 49 -0.21 10.40 4.74
CA LYS A 49 -1.07 11.59 4.78
C LYS A 49 -0.36 12.83 5.31
N LYS A 50 0.74 12.67 6.04
CA LYS A 50 1.53 13.79 6.55
C LYS A 50 2.33 14.50 5.48
N TYR A 51 2.61 13.84 4.37
CA TYR A 51 3.47 14.32 3.29
C TYR A 51 2.73 14.66 2.01
N LEU A 52 1.47 14.22 1.88
CA LEU A 52 0.69 14.36 0.66
C LEU A 52 -0.41 15.40 0.83
N ASP A 53 -0.69 16.14 -0.25
CA ASP A 53 -1.85 17.04 -0.34
C ASP A 53 -2.79 16.57 -1.45
N GLN A 54 -3.84 17.34 -1.75
CA GLN A 54 -4.87 16.97 -2.71
C GLN A 54 -4.35 16.78 -4.15
N SER A 55 -3.21 17.36 -4.49
CA SER A 55 -2.61 17.23 -5.82
C SER A 55 -1.69 16.03 -5.94
N ASN A 56 -1.40 15.35 -4.85
CA ASN A 56 -0.47 14.23 -4.78
C ASN A 56 -1.20 12.89 -4.73
N PHE A 57 -0.45 11.80 -4.80
CA PHE A 57 -1.04 10.46 -4.81
C PHE A 57 -0.24 9.46 -3.97
N LEU A 58 -0.93 8.42 -3.53
CA LEU A 58 -0.33 7.20 -2.99
C LEU A 58 -0.76 6.05 -3.93
N MET A 59 0.19 5.33 -4.48
CA MET A 59 -0.09 4.19 -5.35
C MET A 59 0.44 2.90 -4.73
N LEU A 60 -0.42 1.89 -4.67
CA LEU A 60 -0.06 0.54 -4.30
C LEU A 60 -0.03 -0.33 -5.56
N TYR A 61 0.96 -1.21 -5.67
CA TYR A 61 1.04 -2.18 -6.74
C TYR A 61 1.23 -3.58 -6.15
N GLY A 62 0.50 -4.53 -6.67
CA GLY A 62 0.65 -5.93 -6.30
C GLY A 62 -0.64 -6.72 -6.48
N PRO A 63 -0.66 -7.98 -6.04
CA PRO A 63 -1.86 -8.80 -6.05
C PRO A 63 -2.76 -8.45 -4.87
N PHE A 64 -4.07 -8.44 -5.12
CA PHE A 64 -5.11 -8.19 -4.12
C PHE A 64 -6.18 -9.25 -4.20
N LEU A 65 -6.83 -9.52 -3.08
CA LEU A 65 -8.11 -10.22 -3.05
C LEU A 65 -9.23 -9.20 -3.20
N ARG A 66 -10.33 -9.61 -3.81
CA ARG A 66 -11.56 -8.82 -3.90
C ARG A 66 -12.74 -9.71 -3.52
N ARG A 67 -13.59 -9.25 -2.60
CA ARG A 67 -14.71 -10.07 -2.11
C ARG A 67 -15.71 -10.44 -3.19
N GLU A 68 -15.93 -9.55 -4.15
CA GLU A 68 -16.92 -9.73 -5.21
C GLU A 68 -16.37 -10.43 -6.46
N LYS A 69 -15.08 -10.73 -6.49
CA LYS A 69 -14.43 -11.36 -7.63
C LYS A 69 -13.75 -12.64 -7.22
N GLN A 70 -13.88 -13.65 -8.07
CA GLN A 70 -13.17 -14.90 -7.89
C GLN A 70 -11.65 -14.64 -8.01
N THR A 71 -10.91 -15.11 -7.02
CA THR A 71 -9.47 -15.02 -7.01
C THR A 71 -8.88 -16.06 -7.95
N SER A 72 -7.87 -15.67 -8.73
CA SER A 72 -7.15 -16.61 -9.60
C SER A 72 -6.47 -17.70 -8.77
N GLU A 73 -6.31 -18.88 -9.37
CA GLU A 73 -5.64 -20.00 -8.72
C GLU A 73 -4.20 -19.64 -8.35
N SER A 74 -3.49 -18.91 -9.22
CA SER A 74 -2.13 -18.47 -8.93
C SER A 74 -2.06 -17.54 -7.72
N ASN A 75 -3.01 -16.64 -7.56
CA ASN A 75 -3.06 -15.76 -6.40
C ASN A 75 -3.44 -16.52 -5.13
N LEU A 76 -4.33 -17.50 -5.20
CA LEU A 76 -4.65 -18.35 -4.04
C LEU A 76 -3.43 -19.15 -3.59
N ASN A 77 -2.68 -19.72 -4.52
CA ASN A 77 -1.46 -20.44 -4.22
C ASN A 77 -0.39 -19.54 -3.62
N PHE A 78 -0.26 -18.33 -4.15
CA PHE A 78 0.68 -17.34 -3.64
C PHE A 78 0.32 -16.91 -2.21
N ASP A 79 -0.95 -16.67 -1.96
CA ASP A 79 -1.44 -16.32 -0.61
C ASP A 79 -1.09 -17.41 0.40
N GLN A 80 -1.33 -18.67 0.06
CA GLN A 80 -0.98 -19.81 0.93
C GLN A 80 0.54 -19.89 1.16
N SER A 81 1.32 -19.71 0.10
CA SER A 81 2.78 -19.70 0.18
C SER A 81 3.30 -18.61 1.13
N LEU A 82 2.72 -17.43 1.07
CA LEU A 82 3.08 -16.33 1.97
C LEU A 82 2.77 -16.68 3.44
N LYS A 83 1.59 -17.21 3.70
CA LYS A 83 1.16 -17.57 5.06
C LYS A 83 2.01 -18.68 5.66
N ILE A 84 2.52 -19.58 4.83
CA ILE A 84 3.46 -20.61 5.27
C ILE A 84 4.80 -20.00 5.67
N GLN A 85 5.28 -19.03 4.90
CA GLN A 85 6.53 -18.34 5.21
C GLN A 85 6.43 -17.48 6.47
N ASN A 86 5.30 -16.80 6.64
CA ASN A 86 5.04 -15.97 7.81
C ASN A 86 3.52 -15.83 8.00
N PRO A 87 2.97 -16.26 9.16
CA PRO A 87 1.52 -16.22 9.38
C PRO A 87 0.93 -14.80 9.40
N LEU A 88 1.75 -13.76 9.53
CA LEU A 88 1.30 -12.37 9.47
C LEU A 88 1.21 -11.84 8.04
N TRP A 89 1.72 -12.59 7.07
CA TRP A 89 1.68 -12.23 5.65
C TRP A 89 0.45 -12.83 4.96
N GLY A 90 0.14 -12.30 3.80
CA GLY A 90 -0.94 -12.81 2.95
C GLY A 90 -1.50 -11.71 2.08
N LEU A 91 -2.19 -12.10 1.01
CA LEU A 91 -2.86 -11.14 0.14
C LEU A 91 -3.95 -10.43 0.93
N ARG A 92 -4.07 -9.11 0.70
CA ARG A 92 -5.05 -8.29 1.39
C ARG A 92 -6.26 -8.08 0.50
N ASN A 93 -7.45 -8.03 1.12
CA ASN A 93 -8.66 -7.63 0.42
C ASN A 93 -8.60 -6.13 0.11
N LEU A 94 -8.85 -5.77 -1.14
CA LEU A 94 -8.86 -4.37 -1.54
C LEU A 94 -9.86 -3.56 -0.71
N GLU A 95 -11.01 -4.13 -0.41
CA GLU A 95 -12.05 -3.48 0.42
C GLU A 95 -11.53 -3.10 1.80
N ASP A 96 -10.74 -3.97 2.43
CA ASP A 96 -10.16 -3.69 3.74
C ASP A 96 -9.11 -2.59 3.68
N VAL A 97 -8.30 -2.58 2.63
CA VAL A 97 -7.32 -1.51 2.39
C VAL A 97 -8.04 -0.18 2.17
N ASN A 98 -9.13 -0.18 1.40
CA ASN A 98 -9.94 1.02 1.17
C ASN A 98 -10.52 1.60 2.46
N VAL A 99 -10.89 0.76 3.43
CA VAL A 99 -11.37 1.22 4.75
C VAL A 99 -10.26 2.00 5.46
N ILE A 100 -9.06 1.45 5.52
CA ILE A 100 -7.91 2.13 6.15
C ILE A 100 -7.61 3.45 5.42
N ALA A 101 -7.63 3.44 4.10
CA ALA A 101 -7.43 4.65 3.30
C ALA A 101 -8.45 5.73 3.67
N SER A 102 -9.72 5.36 3.71
CA SER A 102 -10.82 6.29 4.05
C SER A 102 -10.67 6.86 5.46
N GLU A 103 -10.32 6.02 6.44
CA GLU A 103 -10.08 6.44 7.82
C GLU A 103 -8.93 7.47 7.92
N ASN A 104 -8.02 7.47 6.97
CA ASN A 104 -6.88 8.37 6.92
C ASN A 104 -7.05 9.54 5.92
N GLY A 105 -8.27 9.77 5.46
CA GLY A 105 -8.58 10.92 4.62
C GLY A 105 -8.24 10.71 3.14
N PHE A 106 -8.04 9.48 2.70
CA PHE A 106 -7.82 9.15 1.29
C PHE A 106 -9.11 8.70 0.61
N ASN A 107 -9.27 9.07 -0.65
CA ASN A 107 -10.26 8.49 -1.54
C ASN A 107 -9.57 7.54 -2.52
N LEU A 108 -10.26 6.43 -2.83
CA LEU A 108 -9.85 5.59 -3.95
C LEU A 108 -10.10 6.36 -5.25
N ASP A 109 -9.03 6.62 -6.00
CA ASP A 109 -9.12 7.37 -7.25
C ASP A 109 -9.25 6.44 -8.45
N ASN A 110 -8.46 5.38 -8.51
CA ASN A 110 -8.49 4.45 -9.63
C ASN A 110 -7.94 3.07 -9.24
N VAL A 111 -8.43 2.05 -9.92
CA VAL A 111 -7.92 0.67 -9.84
C VAL A 111 -7.67 0.21 -11.27
N ILE A 112 -6.42 -0.12 -11.58
CA ILE A 112 -5.99 -0.49 -12.92
C ILE A 112 -5.53 -1.95 -12.92
N ASP A 113 -6.12 -2.77 -13.77
CA ASP A 113 -5.69 -4.16 -13.96
C ASP A 113 -4.31 -4.17 -14.61
N MET A 114 -3.42 -4.96 -14.04
CA MET A 114 -2.04 -5.09 -14.48
C MET A 114 -1.74 -6.55 -14.83
N PRO A 115 -0.67 -6.81 -15.60
CA PRO A 115 -0.30 -8.19 -15.93
C PRO A 115 -0.09 -9.06 -14.67
N ALA A 116 -0.27 -10.37 -14.85
CA ALA A 116 -0.05 -11.40 -13.82
C ALA A 116 -0.98 -11.24 -12.60
N ASN A 117 -2.22 -10.79 -12.83
CA ASN A 117 -3.24 -10.61 -11.79
C ASN A 117 -2.86 -9.62 -10.72
N ASN A 118 -2.03 -8.64 -11.04
CA ASN A 118 -1.71 -7.52 -10.19
C ASN A 118 -2.68 -6.36 -10.43
N LEU A 119 -2.73 -5.43 -9.47
CA LEU A 119 -3.46 -4.17 -9.58
C LEU A 119 -2.52 -3.01 -9.31
N SER A 120 -2.76 -1.90 -9.99
CA SER A 120 -2.28 -0.58 -9.55
C SER A 120 -3.47 0.13 -8.91
N VAL A 121 -3.33 0.49 -7.64
CA VAL A 121 -4.40 1.10 -6.85
C VAL A 121 -3.95 2.51 -6.46
N ILE A 122 -4.69 3.51 -6.89
CA ILE A 122 -4.31 4.92 -6.72
C ILE A 122 -5.26 5.58 -5.74
N TYR A 123 -4.68 6.19 -4.71
CA TYR A 123 -5.40 6.95 -3.69
C TYR A 123 -4.98 8.42 -3.73
N ARG A 124 -5.93 9.30 -3.43
CA ARG A 124 -5.68 10.74 -3.29
C ARG A 124 -6.32 11.26 -2.02
N ILE A 125 -5.73 12.31 -1.45
CA ILE A 125 -6.29 12.99 -0.28
C ILE A 125 -7.64 13.62 -0.67
N LYS A 126 -8.61 13.50 0.23
CA LYS A 126 -9.95 14.11 0.08
C LYS A 126 -9.90 15.63 -0.01
#